data_17fa9e8e8c04f61065bc2bfbf5aed621
#
_entry.id   17fa9e8e8c04f61065bc2bfbf5aed621
#
_cell.length_a   1.000
_cell.length_b   1.000
_cell.length_c   1.000
_cell.angle_alpha   90.00
_cell.angle_beta   90.00
_cell.angle_gamma   90.00
#
_symmetry.space_group_name_H-M   'P 1'
#
loop_
_entity.id
_entity.type
_entity.pdbx_description
1 polymer ?
#
loop_
_entity_poly.entity_id
_entity_poly.type
_entity_poly.pdbx_seq_one_letter_code
_entity_poly.pdbx_strand_id
1 'polypeptide(L)'
;LEKGTSKLRQAYTNFRDEFVSMYAMLYEKCTSIHLEFVAVLVFADFIASKAVFNAGEEACGSAWEMGFELLEALKKEQKTDAVERAWDTVKEWIASNQEHFEVKHLNEVAREPLLGRYEPGEKKTYILPNCLRKMLIDNGFSYEKSIRGFKDRGYVENRQENQRVGKSSVKVIIANIERAYEYRKASEFF
;
A
#
# COMPACT_ATOMS: atom_id res chain seq x y z
N LEU A 1 8.50 -2.97 -44.05
CA LEU A 1 8.42 -2.87 -42.59
C LEU A 1 7.12 -2.20 -42.10
N GLU A 2 6.70 -1.09 -42.71
CA GLU A 2 5.48 -0.35 -42.28
C GLU A 2 4.16 -1.16 -42.34
N LYS A 3 3.99 -2.01 -43.37
CA LYS A 3 2.81 -2.88 -43.52
C LYS A 3 2.73 -3.96 -42.42
N GLY A 4 3.86 -4.43 -41.91
CA GLY A 4 3.91 -5.44 -40.84
C GLY A 4 3.53 -4.84 -39.48
N THR A 5 4.03 -3.65 -39.16
CA THR A 5 3.73 -2.95 -37.91
C THR A 5 2.27 -2.52 -37.80
N SER A 6 1.63 -2.14 -38.92
CA SER A 6 0.19 -1.81 -38.94
C SER A 6 -0.69 -3.04 -38.64
N LYS A 7 -0.35 -4.20 -39.22
CA LYS A 7 -1.10 -5.45 -38.95
C LYS A 7 -0.96 -5.91 -37.48
N LEU A 8 0.27 -5.83 -36.92
CA LEU A 8 0.54 -6.19 -35.55
C LEU A 8 -0.21 -5.28 -34.58
N ARG A 9 -0.22 -3.96 -34.85
CA ARG A 9 -0.98 -2.99 -34.05
C ARG A 9 -2.47 -3.30 -34.06
N GLN A 10 -3.03 -3.61 -35.23
CA GLN A 10 -4.45 -3.96 -35.32
C GLN A 10 -4.76 -5.27 -34.58
N ALA A 11 -3.90 -6.28 -34.70
CA ALA A 11 -4.06 -7.54 -33.99
C ALA A 11 -4.00 -7.32 -32.45
N TYR A 12 -3.07 -6.50 -31.98
CA TYR A 12 -3.00 -6.13 -30.56
C TYR A 12 -4.27 -5.38 -30.09
N THR A 13 -4.74 -4.41 -30.86
CA THR A 13 -5.94 -3.65 -30.48
C THR A 13 -7.15 -4.58 -30.33
N ASN A 14 -7.37 -5.47 -31.29
CA ASN A 14 -8.47 -6.42 -31.24
C ASN A 14 -8.35 -7.36 -30.03
N PHE A 15 -7.16 -7.90 -29.79
CA PHE A 15 -6.86 -8.75 -28.64
C PHE A 15 -7.09 -8.02 -27.32
N ARG A 16 -6.57 -6.79 -27.18
CA ARG A 16 -6.72 -5.96 -25.98
C ARG A 16 -8.20 -5.72 -25.67
N ASP A 17 -8.98 -5.35 -26.68
CA ASP A 17 -10.39 -5.02 -26.49
C ASP A 17 -11.19 -6.25 -26.05
N GLU A 18 -10.87 -7.44 -26.60
CA GLU A 18 -11.45 -8.71 -26.18
C GLU A 18 -11.03 -9.07 -24.76
N PHE A 19 -9.73 -9.00 -24.45
CA PHE A 19 -9.18 -9.28 -23.13
C PHE A 19 -9.79 -8.37 -22.04
N VAL A 20 -9.78 -7.06 -22.27
CA VAL A 20 -10.33 -6.09 -21.32
C VAL A 20 -11.83 -6.31 -21.13
N SER A 21 -12.58 -6.57 -22.20
CA SER A 21 -14.02 -6.83 -22.12
C SER A 21 -14.34 -8.09 -21.32
N MET A 22 -13.57 -9.16 -21.50
CA MET A 22 -13.75 -10.42 -20.78
C MET A 22 -13.44 -10.27 -19.29
N TYR A 23 -12.32 -9.65 -18.96
CA TYR A 23 -11.84 -9.60 -17.58
C TYR A 23 -12.40 -8.42 -16.77
N ALA A 24 -12.90 -7.35 -17.40
CA ALA A 24 -13.53 -6.24 -16.69
C ALA A 24 -14.74 -6.69 -15.86
N MET A 25 -15.51 -7.65 -16.34
CA MET A 25 -16.65 -8.23 -15.60
C MET A 25 -16.21 -9.10 -14.42
N LEU A 26 -15.08 -9.81 -14.55
CA LEU A 26 -14.57 -10.72 -13.51
C LEU A 26 -13.79 -9.99 -12.43
N TYR A 27 -13.21 -8.85 -12.77
CA TYR A 27 -12.27 -8.09 -11.93
C TYR A 27 -12.69 -6.63 -11.77
N GLU A 28 -13.92 -6.40 -11.27
CA GLU A 28 -14.46 -5.05 -11.01
C GLU A 28 -13.53 -4.13 -10.19
N LYS A 29 -12.62 -4.72 -9.41
CA LYS A 29 -11.64 -3.99 -8.58
C LYS A 29 -10.32 -3.70 -9.30
N CYS A 30 -10.04 -4.35 -10.41
CA CYS A 30 -8.85 -4.04 -11.20
C CYS A 30 -9.07 -2.74 -11.95
N THR A 31 -8.11 -1.82 -11.86
CA THR A 31 -8.16 -0.61 -12.67
C THR A 31 -7.93 -0.95 -14.14
N SER A 32 -8.47 -0.13 -15.04
CA SER A 32 -8.25 -0.29 -16.49
C SER A 32 -6.76 -0.38 -16.85
N ILE A 33 -5.90 0.33 -16.11
CA ILE A 33 -4.44 0.31 -16.30
C ILE A 33 -3.86 -1.10 -16.06
N HIS A 34 -4.31 -1.81 -15.03
CA HIS A 34 -3.85 -3.17 -14.73
C HIS A 34 -4.26 -4.14 -15.82
N LEU A 35 -5.51 -4.05 -16.28
CA LEU A 35 -6.02 -4.90 -17.36
C LEU A 35 -5.25 -4.66 -18.68
N GLU A 36 -4.99 -3.39 -19.02
CA GLU A 36 -4.20 -3.04 -20.20
C GLU A 36 -2.76 -3.54 -20.10
N PHE A 37 -2.13 -3.40 -18.94
CA PHE A 37 -0.77 -3.89 -18.72
C PHE A 37 -0.67 -5.41 -18.87
N VAL A 38 -1.59 -6.16 -18.26
CA VAL A 38 -1.63 -7.62 -18.39
C VAL A 38 -1.93 -8.02 -19.83
N ALA A 39 -2.83 -7.32 -20.55
CA ALA A 39 -3.11 -7.59 -21.95
C ALA A 39 -1.87 -7.46 -22.83
N VAL A 40 -0.99 -6.47 -22.58
CA VAL A 40 0.29 -6.32 -23.29
C VAL A 40 1.18 -7.53 -23.06
N LEU A 41 1.32 -7.99 -21.81
CA LEU A 41 2.18 -9.13 -21.45
C LEU A 41 1.68 -10.43 -22.11
N VAL A 42 0.38 -10.71 -22.00
CA VAL A 42 -0.26 -11.88 -22.60
C VAL A 42 -0.11 -11.89 -24.11
N PHE A 43 -0.33 -10.75 -24.75
CA PHE A 43 -0.15 -10.64 -26.21
C PHE A 43 1.31 -10.83 -26.63
N ALA A 44 2.26 -10.26 -25.87
CA ALA A 44 3.68 -10.43 -26.15
C ALA A 44 4.12 -11.89 -26.02
N ASP A 45 3.67 -12.59 -24.99
CA ASP A 45 3.94 -14.02 -24.79
C ASP A 45 3.34 -14.87 -25.91
N PHE A 46 2.11 -14.61 -26.30
CA PHE A 46 1.46 -15.30 -27.42
C PHE A 46 2.24 -15.12 -28.74
N ILE A 47 2.67 -13.90 -29.05
CA ILE A 47 3.45 -13.62 -30.25
C ILE A 47 4.83 -14.28 -30.19
N ALA A 48 5.51 -14.22 -29.04
CA ALA A 48 6.79 -14.90 -28.86
C ALA A 48 6.68 -16.40 -29.02
N SER A 49 5.68 -17.02 -28.43
CA SER A 49 5.41 -18.46 -28.53
C SER A 49 5.16 -18.89 -29.97
N LYS A 50 4.36 -18.14 -30.70
CA LYS A 50 4.14 -18.40 -32.13
C LYS A 50 5.34 -18.15 -33.02
N ALA A 51 6.00 -17.00 -32.86
CA ALA A 51 7.03 -16.54 -33.80
C ALA A 51 8.41 -17.16 -33.55
N VAL A 52 8.74 -17.44 -32.27
CA VAL A 52 10.06 -17.94 -31.86
C VAL A 52 10.02 -19.46 -31.64
N PHE A 53 9.00 -19.95 -30.95
CA PHE A 53 8.93 -21.37 -30.57
C PHE A 53 8.06 -22.20 -31.51
N ASN A 54 7.47 -21.58 -32.55
CA ASN A 54 6.58 -22.24 -33.52
C ASN A 54 5.47 -23.07 -32.85
N ALA A 55 4.98 -22.58 -31.70
CA ALA A 55 3.93 -23.25 -30.94
C ALA A 55 2.59 -23.18 -31.67
N GLY A 56 1.81 -24.27 -31.57
CA GLY A 56 0.50 -24.40 -32.18
C GLY A 56 -0.58 -23.54 -31.50
N GLU A 57 -1.83 -23.98 -31.64
CA GLU A 57 -2.99 -23.30 -31.00
C GLU A 57 -2.93 -23.33 -29.47
N GLU A 58 -2.20 -24.26 -28.88
CA GLU A 58 -1.94 -24.39 -27.44
C GLU A 58 -1.30 -23.14 -26.84
N ALA A 59 -0.47 -22.41 -27.62
CA ALA A 59 0.14 -21.17 -27.18
C ALA A 59 -0.89 -20.11 -26.79
N CYS A 60 -2.05 -20.09 -27.38
CA CYS A 60 -3.12 -19.18 -27.05
C CYS A 60 -3.68 -19.48 -25.64
N GLY A 61 -3.96 -20.76 -25.35
CA GLY A 61 -4.44 -21.20 -24.05
C GLY A 61 -3.48 -20.87 -22.92
N SER A 62 -2.19 -21.20 -23.09
CA SER A 62 -1.13 -20.92 -22.12
C SER A 62 -0.97 -19.44 -21.81
N ALA A 63 -1.01 -18.59 -22.85
CA ALA A 63 -0.92 -17.13 -22.65
C ALA A 63 -2.13 -16.57 -21.87
N TRP A 64 -3.33 -17.06 -22.13
CA TRP A 64 -4.53 -16.69 -21.38
C TRP A 64 -4.48 -17.15 -19.91
N GLU A 65 -3.99 -18.37 -19.64
CA GLU A 65 -3.78 -18.87 -18.27
C GLU A 65 -2.80 -17.99 -17.50
N MET A 66 -1.68 -17.62 -18.11
CA MET A 66 -0.72 -16.68 -17.52
C MET A 66 -1.39 -15.33 -17.20
N GLY A 67 -2.20 -14.82 -18.09
CA GLY A 67 -2.96 -13.58 -17.87
C GLY A 67 -3.90 -13.68 -16.66
N PHE A 68 -4.58 -14.80 -16.52
CA PHE A 68 -5.45 -15.06 -15.38
C PHE A 68 -4.66 -15.11 -14.07
N GLU A 69 -3.55 -15.83 -14.02
CA GLU A 69 -2.68 -15.91 -12.85
C GLU A 69 -2.14 -14.54 -12.42
N LEU A 70 -1.69 -13.72 -13.40
CA LEU A 70 -1.23 -12.37 -13.14
C LEU A 70 -2.33 -11.48 -12.56
N LEU A 71 -3.56 -11.54 -13.08
CA LEU A 71 -4.69 -10.77 -12.54
C LEU A 71 -5.08 -11.22 -11.14
N GLU A 72 -5.04 -12.53 -10.85
CA GLU A 72 -5.28 -13.05 -9.50
C GLU A 72 -4.20 -12.62 -8.51
N ALA A 73 -2.93 -12.60 -8.93
CA ALA A 73 -1.83 -12.09 -8.11
C ALA A 73 -2.00 -10.60 -7.79
N LEU A 74 -2.28 -9.77 -8.82
CA LEU A 74 -2.55 -8.35 -8.64
C LEU A 74 -3.76 -8.09 -7.73
N LYS A 75 -4.81 -8.90 -7.84
CA LYS A 75 -5.98 -8.80 -6.94
C LYS A 75 -5.65 -9.15 -5.49
N LYS A 76 -4.75 -10.11 -5.27
CA LYS A 76 -4.26 -10.43 -3.92
C LYS A 76 -3.46 -9.29 -3.34
N GLU A 77 -2.57 -8.68 -4.11
CA GLU A 77 -1.80 -7.51 -3.67
C GLU A 77 -2.69 -6.30 -3.41
N GLN A 78 -3.71 -6.07 -4.24
CA GLN A 78 -4.67 -4.98 -4.04
C GLN A 78 -5.57 -5.18 -2.81
N LYS A 79 -5.74 -6.41 -2.32
CA LYS A 79 -6.45 -6.68 -1.06
C LYS A 79 -5.74 -6.09 0.15
N THR A 80 -4.46 -5.75 0.04
CA THR A 80 -3.79 -4.98 1.07
C THR A 80 -4.24 -3.53 0.94
N ASP A 81 -5.27 -3.21 1.69
CA ASP A 81 -5.88 -1.88 1.73
C ASP A 81 -4.80 -0.81 1.97
N ALA A 82 -4.80 0.23 1.13
CA ALA A 82 -3.84 1.33 1.23
C ALA A 82 -3.83 1.99 2.61
N VAL A 83 -4.97 1.98 3.32
CA VAL A 83 -5.07 2.48 4.71
C VAL A 83 -4.38 1.53 5.68
N GLU A 84 -4.53 0.21 5.51
CA GLU A 84 -3.80 -0.78 6.33
C GLU A 84 -2.30 -0.69 6.12
N ARG A 85 -1.84 -0.63 4.88
CA ARG A 85 -0.41 -0.45 4.57
C ARG A 85 0.15 0.83 5.18
N ALA A 86 -0.57 1.94 5.04
CA ALA A 86 -0.16 3.20 5.64
C ALA A 86 -0.11 3.09 7.18
N TRP A 87 -1.05 2.36 7.79
CA TRP A 87 -1.07 2.15 9.23
C TRP A 87 0.07 1.24 9.71
N ASP A 88 0.37 0.17 8.97
CA ASP A 88 1.52 -0.69 9.25
C ASP A 88 2.82 0.12 9.19
N THR A 89 2.98 0.96 8.17
CA THR A 89 4.13 1.88 8.08
C THR A 89 4.21 2.84 9.28
N VAL A 90 3.08 3.35 9.78
CA VAL A 90 3.04 4.17 11.01
C VAL A 90 3.53 3.37 12.22
N LYS A 91 3.08 2.13 12.37
CA LYS A 91 3.50 1.25 13.48
C LYS A 91 5.00 0.97 13.44
N GLU A 92 5.53 0.62 12.27
CA GLU A 92 6.95 0.38 12.06
C GLU A 92 7.79 1.63 12.32
N TRP A 93 7.31 2.79 11.87
CA TRP A 93 7.98 4.07 12.11
C TRP A 93 8.02 4.41 13.61
N ILE A 94 6.93 4.22 14.35
CA ILE A 94 6.92 4.42 15.80
C ILE A 94 7.88 3.45 16.48
N ALA A 95 7.86 2.17 16.09
CA ALA A 95 8.74 1.14 16.64
C ALA A 95 10.23 1.44 16.41
N SER A 96 10.57 1.95 15.23
CA SER A 96 11.95 2.29 14.84
C SER A 96 12.47 3.59 15.47
N ASN A 97 11.58 4.46 15.96
CA ASN A 97 11.93 5.78 16.48
C ASN A 97 11.51 5.98 17.94
N GLN A 98 11.44 4.91 18.73
CA GLN A 98 10.95 4.97 20.10
C GLN A 98 11.72 5.93 21.00
N GLU A 99 13.03 6.06 20.79
CA GLU A 99 13.88 6.99 21.51
C GLU A 99 13.51 8.48 21.32
N HIS A 100 12.72 8.79 20.29
CA HIS A 100 12.21 10.12 19.96
C HIS A 100 10.81 10.39 20.52
N PHE A 101 10.22 9.43 21.21
CA PHE A 101 8.94 9.60 21.89
C PHE A 101 9.16 9.74 23.40
N GLU A 102 8.71 10.86 23.96
CA GLU A 102 8.70 11.06 25.41
C GLU A 102 7.77 10.04 26.08
N VAL A 103 8.25 9.36 27.13
CA VAL A 103 7.43 8.42 27.89
C VAL A 103 6.95 9.10 29.17
N LYS A 104 5.62 9.22 29.34
CA LYS A 104 5.06 9.79 30.56
C LYS A 104 5.42 8.90 31.74
N HIS A 105 5.87 9.54 32.81
CA HIS A 105 6.29 8.92 34.08
C HIS A 105 7.65 8.22 34.08
N LEU A 106 8.38 8.16 32.98
CA LEU A 106 9.78 7.80 33.00
C LEU A 106 10.63 9.09 32.96
N ASN A 107 11.62 9.16 33.83
CA ASN A 107 12.60 10.25 33.82
C ASN A 107 13.61 10.13 32.68
N GLU A 108 13.29 9.35 31.66
CA GLU A 108 14.11 9.20 30.47
C GLU A 108 13.91 10.41 29.56
N VAL A 109 15.03 11.05 29.23
CA VAL A 109 15.02 12.18 28.30
C VAL A 109 14.94 11.61 26.90
N ALA A 110 13.82 11.85 26.22
CA ALA A 110 13.68 11.50 24.84
C ALA A 110 14.69 12.25 23.96
N ARG A 111 15.18 11.58 22.92
CA ARG A 111 16.15 12.13 22.00
C ARG A 111 15.51 13.15 21.07
N GLU A 112 16.18 14.27 20.87
CA GLU A 112 15.76 15.26 19.89
C GLU A 112 16.05 14.79 18.44
N PRO A 113 15.23 15.09 17.43
CA PRO A 113 13.96 15.84 17.53
C PRO A 113 12.82 14.98 18.08
N LEU A 114 11.99 15.56 18.95
CA LEU A 114 10.82 14.87 19.49
C LEU A 114 9.78 14.63 18.38
N LEU A 115 9.28 13.39 18.30
CA LEU A 115 8.25 12.97 17.33
C LEU A 115 6.86 12.91 17.99
N GLY A 116 6.84 12.78 19.31
CA GLY A 116 5.61 12.67 20.06
C GLY A 116 5.84 12.25 21.50
N ARG A 117 4.79 11.69 22.10
CA ARG A 117 4.79 11.19 23.47
C ARG A 117 4.01 9.88 23.56
N TYR A 118 4.50 8.97 24.36
CA TYR A 118 3.83 7.72 24.68
C TYR A 118 3.28 7.72 26.11
N GLU A 119 2.04 7.24 26.27
CA GLU A 119 1.40 7.06 27.57
C GLU A 119 1.07 5.58 27.83
N PRO A 120 1.94 4.84 28.52
CA PRO A 120 1.78 3.40 28.72
C PRO A 120 0.46 3.01 29.43
N GLY A 121 0.02 3.83 30.40
CA GLY A 121 -1.20 3.55 31.18
C GLY A 121 -2.47 3.63 30.35
N GLU A 122 -2.51 4.47 29.31
CA GLU A 122 -3.65 4.61 28.41
C GLU A 122 -3.46 3.83 27.10
N LYS A 123 -2.27 3.26 26.90
CA LYS A 123 -1.84 2.60 25.66
C LYS A 123 -2.06 3.49 24.43
N LYS A 124 -1.71 4.77 24.55
CA LYS A 124 -1.86 5.80 23.50
C LYS A 124 -0.53 6.41 23.12
N THR A 125 -0.36 6.67 21.84
CA THR A 125 0.73 7.49 21.30
C THR A 125 0.17 8.81 20.79
N TYR A 126 0.72 9.87 21.31
CA TYR A 126 0.47 11.25 20.89
C TYR A 126 1.53 11.63 19.85
N ILE A 127 1.15 11.79 18.60
CA ILE A 127 2.06 12.02 17.49
C ILE A 127 1.98 13.48 17.04
N LEU A 128 3.12 14.13 16.80
CA LEU A 128 3.17 15.45 16.21
C LEU A 128 2.67 15.40 14.76
N PRO A 129 1.63 16.19 14.38
CA PRO A 129 1.00 16.10 13.06
C PRO A 129 1.97 16.31 11.89
N ASN A 130 2.95 17.23 12.05
CA ASN A 130 3.93 17.52 11.01
C ASN A 130 4.89 16.33 10.78
N CYS A 131 5.26 15.63 11.86
CA CYS A 131 6.12 14.45 11.77
C CYS A 131 5.40 13.29 11.07
N LEU A 132 4.14 13.03 11.44
CA LEU A 132 3.31 12.04 10.80
C LEU A 132 3.04 12.37 9.33
N ARG A 133 2.74 13.64 9.03
CA ARG A 133 2.54 14.11 7.64
C ARG A 133 3.78 13.85 6.79
N LYS A 134 4.95 14.25 7.28
CA LYS A 134 6.20 14.05 6.56
C LYS A 134 6.45 12.57 6.31
N MET A 135 6.35 11.75 7.34
CA MET A 135 6.57 10.31 7.25
C MET A 135 5.64 9.65 6.22
N LEU A 136 4.33 9.95 6.24
CA LEU A 136 3.37 9.39 5.28
C LEU A 136 3.70 9.79 3.85
N ILE A 137 4.01 11.07 3.62
CA ILE A 137 4.36 11.57 2.27
C ILE A 137 5.66 10.95 1.78
N ASP A 138 6.69 10.86 2.61
CA ASP A 138 7.98 10.26 2.28
C ASP A 138 7.85 8.76 1.91
N ASN A 139 6.82 8.07 2.42
CA ASN A 139 6.47 6.69 2.08
C ASN A 139 5.39 6.56 0.99
N GLY A 140 5.08 7.65 0.27
CA GLY A 140 4.17 7.62 -0.89
C GLY A 140 2.68 7.60 -0.54
N PHE A 141 2.29 7.88 0.71
CA PHE A 141 0.90 7.93 1.13
C PHE A 141 0.35 9.35 1.13
N SER A 142 -0.92 9.51 0.75
CA SER A 142 -1.63 10.78 0.93
C SER A 142 -2.01 10.97 2.40
N TYR A 143 -1.48 12.01 3.04
CA TYR A 143 -1.75 12.31 4.45
C TYR A 143 -3.25 12.43 4.74
N GLU A 144 -3.98 13.20 3.92
CA GLU A 144 -5.39 13.47 4.12
C GLU A 144 -6.25 12.20 4.01
N LYS A 145 -5.96 11.36 3.00
CA LYS A 145 -6.67 10.08 2.80
C LYS A 145 -6.34 9.09 3.92
N SER A 146 -5.07 9.01 4.33
CA SER A 146 -4.63 8.12 5.40
C SER A 146 -5.26 8.51 6.74
N ILE A 147 -5.22 9.78 7.13
CA ILE A 147 -5.82 10.25 8.38
C ILE A 147 -7.34 10.00 8.41
N ARG A 148 -8.03 10.23 7.29
CA ARG A 148 -9.46 9.91 7.18
C ARG A 148 -9.70 8.42 7.40
N GLY A 149 -8.97 7.57 6.67
CA GLY A 149 -9.09 6.12 6.80
C GLY A 149 -8.73 5.61 8.21
N PHE A 150 -7.73 6.19 8.86
CA PHE A 150 -7.36 5.84 10.24
C PHE A 150 -8.47 6.20 11.24
N LYS A 151 -9.13 7.35 11.06
CA LYS A 151 -10.29 7.74 11.89
C LYS A 151 -11.47 6.82 11.68
N ASP A 152 -11.82 6.53 10.43
CA ASP A 152 -12.95 5.67 10.06
C ASP A 152 -12.79 4.25 10.63
N ARG A 153 -11.54 3.80 10.86
CA ARG A 153 -11.22 2.49 11.45
C ARG A 153 -10.91 2.52 12.95
N GLY A 154 -10.97 3.69 13.56
CA GLY A 154 -10.67 3.84 14.97
C GLY A 154 -9.20 3.64 15.35
N TYR A 155 -8.25 3.71 14.38
CA TYR A 155 -6.82 3.68 14.66
C TYR A 155 -6.33 4.99 15.27
N VAL A 156 -7.00 6.09 14.95
CA VAL A 156 -6.73 7.43 15.44
C VAL A 156 -8.04 8.02 15.95
N GLU A 157 -7.98 8.73 17.06
CA GLU A 157 -9.15 9.39 17.62
C GLU A 157 -9.61 10.55 16.71
N ASN A 158 -10.93 10.77 16.67
CA ASN A 158 -11.51 11.83 15.84
C ASN A 158 -11.16 13.25 16.35
N ARG A 159 -10.88 13.37 17.64
CA ARG A 159 -10.52 14.63 18.28
C ARG A 159 -9.02 14.87 18.25
N GLN A 160 -8.63 16.13 18.09
CA GLN A 160 -7.28 16.57 18.34
C GLN A 160 -7.25 17.22 19.73
N GLU A 161 -6.27 16.83 20.53
CA GLU A 161 -6.07 17.41 21.86
C GLU A 161 -4.76 18.21 21.88
N ASN A 162 -4.73 19.23 22.75
CA ASN A 162 -3.47 19.89 23.09
C ASN A 162 -2.81 19.05 24.18
N GLN A 163 -1.66 18.49 23.89
CA GLN A 163 -0.86 17.72 24.83
C GLN A 163 0.51 18.35 25.00
N ARG A 164 1.08 18.20 26.19
CA ARG A 164 2.45 18.63 26.45
C ARG A 164 3.39 17.59 25.89
N VAL A 165 4.19 17.99 24.89
CA VAL A 165 5.29 17.21 24.34
C VAL A 165 6.57 18.01 24.54
N GLY A 166 7.49 17.46 25.33
CA GLY A 166 8.65 18.21 25.81
C GLY A 166 8.23 19.45 26.65
N LYS A 167 8.74 20.60 26.25
CA LYS A 167 8.47 21.88 26.92
C LYS A 167 7.24 22.63 26.40
N SER A 168 6.63 22.17 25.31
CA SER A 168 5.58 22.90 24.59
C SER A 168 4.24 22.16 24.64
N SER A 169 3.14 22.94 24.71
CA SER A 169 1.80 22.42 24.50
C SER A 169 1.45 22.52 23.03
N VAL A 170 1.20 21.39 22.39
CA VAL A 170 0.98 21.29 20.94
C VAL A 170 -0.24 20.42 20.63
N LYS A 171 -0.89 20.69 19.50
CA LYS A 171 -1.91 19.78 18.99
C LYS A 171 -1.26 18.47 18.58
N VAL A 172 -1.87 17.36 18.93
CA VAL A 172 -1.37 16.02 18.64
C VAL A 172 -2.46 15.17 17.98
N ILE A 173 -2.01 14.15 17.27
CA ILE A 173 -2.85 13.07 16.77
C ILE A 173 -2.74 11.93 17.77
N ILE A 174 -3.87 11.44 18.25
CA ILE A 174 -3.94 10.37 19.23
C ILE A 174 -4.10 9.05 18.50
N ALA A 175 -3.03 8.26 18.50
CA ALA A 175 -2.99 6.94 17.90
C ALA A 175 -3.26 5.86 18.95
N ASN A 176 -4.09 4.89 18.59
CA ASN A 176 -4.46 3.77 19.44
C ASN A 176 -3.37 2.69 19.33
N ILE A 177 -2.52 2.60 20.36
CA ILE A 177 -1.28 1.78 20.33
C ILE A 177 -1.53 0.31 20.60
N GLU A 178 -2.65 -0.06 21.16
CA GLU A 178 -2.90 -1.46 21.51
C GLU A 178 -2.60 -2.39 20.32
N ARG A 179 -2.90 -1.95 19.09
CA ARG A 179 -2.54 -2.66 17.86
C ARG A 179 -1.09 -2.47 17.38
N ALA A 180 -0.39 -1.43 17.80
CA ALA A 180 1.00 -1.19 17.39
C ALA A 180 2.03 -1.97 18.23
N TYR A 181 1.71 -2.25 19.50
CA TYR A 181 2.60 -2.96 20.43
C TYR A 181 2.54 -4.48 20.32
N GLU A 182 1.40 -5.04 19.91
CA GLU A 182 1.28 -6.48 19.67
C GLU A 182 2.22 -6.98 18.58
N TYR A 183 2.60 -6.12 17.65
CA TYR A 183 3.54 -6.44 16.56
C TYR A 183 4.97 -6.68 17.05
N ARG A 184 5.39 -6.05 18.15
CA ARG A 184 6.74 -6.22 18.70
C ARG A 184 6.92 -7.55 19.42
N LYS A 185 5.89 -8.02 20.12
CA LYS A 185 5.92 -9.33 20.77
C LYS A 185 5.97 -10.48 19.76
N ALA A 186 5.38 -10.31 18.60
CA ALA A 186 5.41 -11.34 17.55
C ALA A 186 6.76 -11.40 16.81
N SER A 187 7.50 -10.27 16.67
CA SER A 187 8.80 -10.23 16.00
C SER A 187 9.99 -10.61 16.90
N GLU A 188 9.81 -10.66 18.22
CA GLU A 188 10.84 -11.14 19.16
C GLU A 188 10.83 -12.68 19.31
N PHE A 189 9.87 -13.38 18.68
CA PHE A 189 9.75 -14.84 18.70
C PHE A 189 10.11 -15.53 17.36
N PHE A 190 10.64 -14.78 16.39
CA PHE A 190 11.22 -15.28 15.15
C PHE A 190 12.66 -14.76 14.97
#